data_5d8950532736b9f5a93dd211e777b70e
#
_entry.id   5d8950532736b9f5a93dd211e777b70e
#
_cell.length_a   1.000
_cell.length_b   1.000
_cell.length_c   1.000
_cell.angle_alpha   90.00
_cell.angle_beta   90.00
_cell.angle_gamma   90.00
#
_symmetry.space_group_name_H-M   'P 1'
#
loop_
_entity.id
_entity.type
_entity.pdbx_description
1 polymer ?
#
loop_
_entity_poly.entity_id
_entity_poly.type
_entity_poly.pdbx_seq_one_letter_code
_entity_poly.pdbx_strand_id
1 'polypeptide(L)'
;MRFKGWIFLTFFQLGMAAGPMTHLFLGERYCALHQTEEVGDFLVGTLFPDIRYVAHFPRELTHPIVQDVREVESCFSKFEAGIKFHAWVDIVREEFVEQSGIYEKVRPYAKGHEATLLKFIEEEILADLYDGRKWSPYFDACYEAEKRFTNEEAIQRWHQMIQYSMAYRPSWLIWAVSYFKNQAFGISDDTLYEWSYLLPEFAQDPIFQSHVKNLLACVQAKMEEPLSK
;
A
#
# COMPACT_ATOMS: atom_id res chain seq x y z
N MET A 1 2.04 -30.70 10.03
CA MET A 1 2.60 -29.37 9.76
C MET A 1 2.03 -28.41 10.80
N ARG A 2 2.87 -27.93 11.73
CA ARG A 2 2.44 -26.91 12.69
C ARG A 2 2.54 -25.57 11.99
N PHE A 3 1.42 -24.99 11.58
CA PHE A 3 1.34 -23.58 11.22
C PHE A 3 1.81 -22.77 12.43
N LYS A 4 2.96 -22.14 12.32
CA LYS A 4 3.42 -21.18 13.32
C LYS A 4 2.53 -19.94 13.17
N GLY A 5 1.45 -19.87 13.97
CA GLY A 5 0.44 -18.79 13.97
C GLY A 5 0.93 -17.42 14.45
N TRP A 6 2.22 -17.12 14.31
CA TRP A 6 2.85 -15.87 14.78
C TRP A 6 3.09 -14.83 13.68
N ILE A 7 2.74 -15.13 12.42
CA ILE A 7 3.13 -14.31 11.27
C ILE A 7 2.16 -13.12 11.04
N PHE A 8 0.95 -13.16 11.62
CA PHE A 8 -0.09 -12.15 11.36
C PHE A 8 -0.12 -10.96 12.32
N LEU A 9 0.82 -10.84 13.25
CA LEU A 9 0.67 -9.99 14.44
C LEU A 9 0.94 -8.49 14.26
N THR A 10 1.31 -8.01 13.07
CA THR A 10 1.75 -6.59 12.93
C THR A 10 1.23 -5.86 11.70
N PHE A 11 0.11 -6.28 11.13
CA PHE A 11 -0.48 -5.55 10.02
C PHE A 11 -1.17 -4.27 10.50
N PHE A 12 -0.65 -3.13 10.10
CA PHE A 12 -1.34 -1.84 9.97
C PHE A 12 -1.69 -1.07 11.26
N GLN A 13 -0.75 -0.31 11.80
CA GLN A 13 -1.14 1.01 12.30
C GLN A 13 -1.35 1.90 11.08
N LEU A 14 -2.60 2.10 10.70
CA LEU A 14 -2.99 2.78 9.48
C LEU A 14 -3.01 4.28 9.72
N GLY A 15 -1.95 4.92 9.32
CA GLY A 15 -1.96 6.32 8.95
C GLY A 15 -2.54 6.50 7.55
N MET A 16 -2.83 7.73 7.17
CA MET A 16 -3.26 8.17 5.84
C MET A 16 -2.20 7.81 4.79
N ALA A 17 -2.39 6.68 4.09
CA ALA A 17 -1.44 6.15 3.12
C ALA A 17 -2.17 5.27 2.11
N ALA A 18 -1.68 5.14 0.89
CA ALA A 18 -2.20 4.18 -0.07
C ALA A 18 -1.91 2.73 0.36
N GLY A 19 -2.61 1.76 -0.22
CA GLY A 19 -2.35 0.34 0.03
C GLY A 19 -1.18 -0.20 -0.80
N PRO A 20 -0.66 -1.40 -0.47
CA PRO A 20 0.52 -1.94 -1.13
C PRO A 20 0.30 -2.21 -2.63
N MET A 21 -0.88 -2.66 -3.03
CA MET A 21 -1.18 -2.92 -4.45
C MET A 21 -1.34 -1.61 -5.23
N THR A 22 -1.88 -0.56 -4.61
CA THR A 22 -1.95 0.78 -5.19
C THR A 22 -0.55 1.33 -5.44
N HIS A 23 0.34 1.23 -4.48
CA HIS A 23 1.74 1.63 -4.64
C HIS A 23 2.45 0.84 -5.73
N LEU A 24 2.23 -0.47 -5.77
CA LEU A 24 2.84 -1.35 -6.76
C LEU A 24 2.36 -1.03 -8.19
N PHE A 25 1.04 -0.86 -8.37
CA PHE A 25 0.45 -0.47 -9.65
C PHE A 25 0.99 0.87 -10.16
N LEU A 26 0.98 1.89 -9.29
CA LEU A 26 1.46 3.22 -9.66
C LEU A 26 2.97 3.25 -9.88
N GLY A 27 3.73 2.50 -9.09
CA GLY A 27 5.18 2.36 -9.26
C GLY A 27 5.54 1.69 -10.59
N GLU A 28 4.80 0.66 -11.01
CA GLU A 28 4.97 0.05 -12.32
C GLU A 28 4.69 1.05 -13.46
N ARG A 29 3.62 1.86 -13.32
CA ARG A 29 3.29 2.91 -14.28
C ARG A 29 4.38 3.98 -14.37
N TYR A 30 4.90 4.40 -13.21
CA TYR A 30 6.02 5.33 -13.15
C TYR A 30 7.26 4.78 -13.87
N CYS A 31 7.64 3.52 -13.59
CA CYS A 31 8.78 2.88 -14.25
C CYS A 31 8.59 2.77 -15.78
N ALA A 32 7.39 2.48 -16.24
CA ALA A 32 7.09 2.41 -17.66
C ALA A 32 7.19 3.80 -18.33
N LEU A 33 6.70 4.85 -17.68
CA LEU A 33 6.76 6.23 -18.18
C LEU A 33 8.22 6.71 -18.30
N HIS A 34 9.05 6.46 -17.27
CA HIS A 34 10.44 6.92 -17.20
C HIS A 34 11.46 5.90 -17.73
N GLN A 35 11.02 4.80 -18.36
CA GLN A 35 11.87 3.75 -18.93
C GLN A 35 12.94 3.24 -17.95
N THR A 36 12.52 3.02 -16.69
CA THR A 36 13.41 2.58 -15.61
C THR A 36 13.92 1.16 -15.87
N GLU A 37 15.24 0.96 -15.90
CA GLU A 37 15.86 -0.36 -16.17
C GLU A 37 15.78 -1.30 -14.94
N GLU A 38 16.03 -0.77 -13.73
CA GLU A 38 16.03 -1.53 -12.46
C GLU A 38 14.65 -1.48 -11.79
N VAL A 39 13.62 -1.98 -12.48
CA VAL A 39 12.22 -1.92 -12.02
C VAL A 39 12.03 -2.63 -10.68
N GLY A 40 12.68 -3.79 -10.47
CA GLY A 40 12.56 -4.55 -9.24
C GLY A 40 13.01 -3.77 -8.01
N ASP A 41 14.19 -3.15 -8.06
CA ASP A 41 14.73 -2.35 -6.95
C ASP A 41 13.83 -1.14 -6.64
N PHE A 42 13.30 -0.49 -7.67
CA PHE A 42 12.35 0.60 -7.50
C PHE A 42 11.07 0.13 -6.81
N LEU A 43 10.49 -0.99 -7.23
CA LEU A 43 9.24 -1.51 -6.65
C LEU A 43 9.43 -2.02 -5.21
N VAL A 44 10.56 -2.65 -4.92
CA VAL A 44 10.91 -3.02 -3.52
C VAL A 44 11.03 -1.76 -2.68
N GLY A 45 11.72 -0.73 -3.17
CA GLY A 45 11.81 0.58 -2.51
C GLY A 45 10.45 1.24 -2.34
N THR A 46 9.56 1.12 -3.32
CA THR A 46 8.20 1.68 -3.27
C THR A 46 7.34 1.01 -2.17
N LEU A 47 7.55 -0.26 -1.88
CA LEU A 47 6.79 -0.95 -0.83
C LEU A 47 7.50 -0.94 0.54
N PHE A 48 8.79 -0.59 0.56
CA PHE A 48 9.61 -0.61 1.77
C PHE A 48 9.15 0.33 2.91
N PRO A 49 8.66 1.56 2.68
CA PRO A 49 8.34 2.49 3.77
C PRO A 49 7.42 1.92 4.84
N ASP A 50 6.48 1.08 4.48
CA ASP A 50 5.53 0.49 5.41
C ASP A 50 6.10 -0.70 6.23
N ILE A 51 7.36 -1.11 6.00
CA ILE A 51 8.08 -2.06 6.88
C ILE A 51 8.13 -1.56 8.33
N ARG A 52 8.00 -0.25 8.57
CA ARG A 52 7.95 0.35 9.90
C ARG A 52 6.90 -0.28 10.81
N TYR A 53 5.84 -0.84 10.26
CA TYR A 53 4.82 -1.56 11.03
C TYR A 53 5.32 -2.90 11.58
N VAL A 54 6.32 -3.50 10.93
CA VAL A 54 6.97 -4.74 11.35
C VAL A 54 8.22 -4.45 12.17
N ALA A 55 8.99 -3.45 11.75
CA ALA A 55 10.27 -3.08 12.36
C ALA A 55 10.11 -2.08 13.53
N HIS A 56 8.90 -1.54 13.76
CA HIS A 56 8.55 -0.63 14.87
C HIS A 56 9.40 0.64 14.96
N PHE A 57 9.76 1.24 13.83
CA PHE A 57 10.45 2.51 13.84
C PHE A 57 9.57 3.68 13.38
N PRO A 58 9.99 4.95 13.69
CA PRO A 58 9.20 6.14 13.37
C PRO A 58 9.01 6.32 11.86
N ARG A 59 7.87 6.90 11.49
CA ARG A 59 7.51 7.17 10.08
C ARG A 59 8.58 7.98 9.36
N GLU A 60 9.17 8.94 10.02
CA GLU A 60 10.14 9.90 9.45
C GLU A 60 11.40 9.22 8.89
N LEU A 61 11.70 8.00 9.34
CA LEU A 61 12.84 7.23 8.83
C LEU A 61 12.63 6.66 7.43
N THR A 62 11.36 6.46 7.03
CA THR A 62 11.02 5.82 5.75
C THR A 62 10.10 6.67 4.86
N HIS A 63 9.55 7.76 5.40
CA HIS A 63 8.67 8.64 4.62
C HIS A 63 9.31 10.04 4.56
N PRO A 64 10.23 10.27 3.64
CA PRO A 64 10.80 11.59 3.42
C PRO A 64 9.71 12.57 2.98
N ILE A 65 9.90 13.84 3.26
CA ILE A 65 9.03 14.90 2.72
C ILE A 65 9.38 15.03 1.22
N VAL A 66 8.39 14.78 0.36
CA VAL A 66 8.52 14.91 -1.09
C VAL A 66 7.44 15.86 -1.57
N GLN A 67 7.85 16.97 -2.15
CA GLN A 67 6.91 17.98 -2.66
C GLN A 67 6.57 17.76 -4.14
N ASP A 68 7.48 17.14 -4.88
CA ASP A 68 7.37 16.99 -6.32
C ASP A 68 7.88 15.61 -6.77
N VAL A 69 7.16 14.96 -7.69
CA VAL A 69 7.55 13.65 -8.23
C VAL A 69 8.94 13.67 -8.88
N ARG A 70 9.41 14.82 -9.35
CA ARG A 70 10.76 15.01 -9.91
C ARG A 70 11.89 14.74 -8.92
N GLU A 71 11.62 14.85 -7.63
CA GLU A 71 12.60 14.51 -6.59
C GLU A 71 12.92 13.00 -6.59
N VAL A 72 12.02 12.18 -7.15
CA VAL A 72 12.20 10.74 -7.33
C VAL A 72 13.34 10.47 -8.33
N GLU A 73 13.37 11.22 -9.44
CA GLU A 73 14.40 11.06 -10.49
C GLU A 73 15.80 11.44 -10.00
N SER A 74 15.91 12.34 -9.04
CA SER A 74 17.18 12.83 -8.51
C SER A 74 17.89 11.89 -7.54
N CYS A 75 17.30 10.72 -7.24
CA CYS A 75 17.86 9.77 -6.29
C CYS A 75 19.06 9.00 -6.83
N PHE A 76 19.99 8.69 -5.93
CA PHE A 76 21.21 7.96 -6.27
C PHE A 76 20.93 6.49 -6.62
N SER A 77 19.97 5.87 -5.97
CA SER A 77 19.57 4.47 -6.23
C SER A 77 18.08 4.35 -6.54
N LYS A 78 17.69 3.30 -7.29
CA LYS A 78 16.30 3.03 -7.61
C LYS A 78 15.47 2.65 -6.36
N PHE A 79 16.09 2.00 -5.38
CA PHE A 79 15.45 1.73 -4.10
C PHE A 79 15.09 3.02 -3.35
N GLU A 80 16.01 4.00 -3.26
CA GLU A 80 15.72 5.30 -2.64
C GLU A 80 14.69 6.10 -3.44
N ALA A 81 14.74 6.01 -4.76
CA ALA A 81 13.72 6.58 -5.64
C ALA A 81 12.33 6.00 -5.32
N GLY A 82 12.24 4.69 -5.13
CA GLY A 82 11.01 4.02 -4.73
C GLY A 82 10.46 4.50 -3.38
N ILE A 83 11.33 4.69 -2.38
CA ILE A 83 10.95 5.25 -1.07
C ILE A 83 10.32 6.65 -1.22
N LYS A 84 10.96 7.53 -2.01
CA LYS A 84 10.40 8.87 -2.27
C LYS A 84 9.09 8.81 -3.05
N PHE A 85 9.01 7.92 -4.03
CA PHE A 85 7.79 7.73 -4.81
C PHE A 85 6.62 7.30 -3.93
N HIS A 86 6.82 6.35 -3.01
CA HIS A 86 5.81 5.97 -2.01
C HIS A 86 5.30 7.19 -1.24
N ALA A 87 6.20 7.99 -0.66
CA ALA A 87 5.84 9.15 0.14
C ALA A 87 5.06 10.19 -0.69
N TRP A 88 5.44 10.38 -1.96
CA TRP A 88 4.73 11.26 -2.87
C TRP A 88 3.33 10.74 -3.20
N VAL A 89 3.18 9.45 -3.50
CA VAL A 89 1.87 8.83 -3.77
C VAL A 89 0.93 9.00 -2.57
N ASP A 90 1.43 8.80 -1.35
CA ASP A 90 0.64 8.99 -0.14
C ASP A 90 0.06 10.41 -0.03
N ILE A 91 0.88 11.43 -0.31
CA ILE A 91 0.46 12.84 -0.27
C ILE A 91 -0.62 13.10 -1.33
N VAL A 92 -0.36 12.69 -2.57
CA VAL A 92 -1.28 12.92 -3.70
C VAL A 92 -2.62 12.19 -3.48
N ARG A 93 -2.55 10.96 -2.97
CA ARG A 93 -3.77 10.21 -2.64
C ARG A 93 -4.60 10.93 -1.57
N GLU A 94 -3.98 11.35 -0.49
CA GLU A 94 -4.73 11.98 0.61
C GLU A 94 -5.36 13.30 0.16
N GLU A 95 -4.64 14.13 -0.58
CA GLU A 95 -5.20 15.35 -1.19
C GLU A 95 -6.43 15.05 -2.05
N PHE A 96 -6.36 14.01 -2.88
CA PHE A 96 -7.49 13.59 -3.72
C PHE A 96 -8.67 13.09 -2.89
N VAL A 97 -8.42 12.25 -1.88
CA VAL A 97 -9.44 11.68 -1.00
C VAL A 97 -10.17 12.78 -0.23
N GLU A 98 -9.44 13.74 0.34
CA GLU A 98 -10.03 14.89 1.05
C GLU A 98 -10.92 15.73 0.11
N GLN A 99 -10.44 16.02 -1.11
CA GLN A 99 -11.18 16.82 -2.09
C GLN A 99 -12.43 16.08 -2.62
N SER A 100 -12.37 14.77 -2.74
CA SER A 100 -13.47 13.94 -3.25
C SER A 100 -14.66 13.83 -2.28
N GLY A 101 -14.42 14.04 -0.98
CA GLY A 101 -15.41 13.86 0.07
C GLY A 101 -15.84 12.40 0.29
N ILE A 102 -15.12 11.43 -0.25
CA ILE A 102 -15.49 10.00 -0.21
C ILE A 102 -15.59 9.45 1.22
N TYR A 103 -14.88 10.05 2.19
CA TYR A 103 -14.96 9.64 3.59
C TYR A 103 -16.39 9.68 4.15
N GLU A 104 -17.25 10.58 3.66
CA GLU A 104 -18.65 10.64 4.07
C GLU A 104 -19.42 9.35 3.70
N LYS A 105 -19.01 8.68 2.62
CA LYS A 105 -19.62 7.41 2.16
C LYS A 105 -19.17 6.21 2.99
N VAL A 106 -17.93 6.23 3.47
CA VAL A 106 -17.38 5.14 4.31
C VAL A 106 -17.75 5.27 5.77
N ARG A 107 -17.95 6.50 6.28
CA ARG A 107 -18.17 6.81 7.70
C ARG A 107 -19.19 5.92 8.40
N PRO A 108 -20.38 5.63 7.82
CA PRO A 108 -21.37 4.78 8.50
C PRO A 108 -20.89 3.37 8.84
N TYR A 109 -19.88 2.89 8.15
CA TYR A 109 -19.34 1.52 8.25
C TYR A 109 -17.98 1.47 8.93
N ALA A 110 -17.29 2.61 9.05
CA ALA A 110 -15.89 2.69 9.41
C ALA A 110 -15.62 2.58 10.92
N LYS A 111 -16.63 2.83 11.76
CA LYS A 111 -16.48 2.81 13.23
C LYS A 111 -15.29 3.64 13.74
N GLY A 112 -15.03 4.79 13.10
CA GLY A 112 -13.92 5.69 13.43
C GLY A 112 -12.60 5.36 12.71
N HIS A 113 -12.61 4.46 11.74
CA HIS A 113 -11.43 4.05 10.96
C HIS A 113 -11.63 4.27 9.46
N GLU A 114 -12.12 5.47 9.06
CA GLU A 114 -12.51 5.80 7.69
C GLU A 114 -11.38 5.59 6.70
N ALA A 115 -10.19 6.10 7.02
CA ALA A 115 -9.02 5.99 6.14
C ALA A 115 -8.60 4.53 5.91
N THR A 116 -8.73 3.69 6.95
CA THR A 116 -8.42 2.26 6.87
C THR A 116 -9.41 1.51 6.01
N LEU A 117 -10.71 1.71 6.26
CA LEU A 117 -11.75 1.04 5.47
C LEU A 117 -11.67 1.46 4.00
N LEU A 118 -11.49 2.75 3.72
CA LEU A 118 -11.35 3.25 2.35
C LEU A 118 -10.16 2.61 1.64
N LYS A 119 -9.00 2.50 2.30
CA LYS A 119 -7.83 1.81 1.76
C LYS A 119 -8.16 0.36 1.37
N PHE A 120 -8.83 -0.39 2.23
CA PHE A 120 -9.22 -1.77 1.90
C PHE A 120 -10.21 -1.83 0.73
N ILE A 121 -11.13 -0.87 0.61
CA ILE A 121 -12.04 -0.78 -0.54
C ILE A 121 -11.26 -0.52 -1.84
N GLU A 122 -10.31 0.41 -1.82
CA GLU A 122 -9.45 0.74 -2.96
C GLU A 122 -8.66 -0.49 -3.42
N GLU A 123 -8.04 -1.21 -2.49
CA GLU A 123 -7.27 -2.43 -2.76
C GLU A 123 -8.17 -3.59 -3.24
N GLU A 124 -9.39 -3.74 -2.70
CA GLU A 124 -10.33 -4.76 -3.14
C GLU A 124 -10.77 -4.55 -4.59
N ILE A 125 -11.02 -3.29 -4.99
CA ILE A 125 -11.35 -2.92 -6.36
C ILE A 125 -10.13 -3.12 -7.27
N LEU A 126 -8.96 -2.71 -6.82
CA LEU A 126 -7.73 -2.83 -7.61
C LEU A 126 -7.35 -4.29 -7.87
N ALA A 127 -7.68 -5.22 -6.99
CA ALA A 127 -7.45 -6.65 -7.17
C ALA A 127 -8.17 -7.24 -8.40
N ASP A 128 -9.23 -6.61 -8.90
CA ASP A 128 -9.89 -6.99 -10.15
C ASP A 128 -9.24 -6.38 -11.40
N LEU A 129 -8.47 -5.31 -11.23
CA LEU A 129 -7.90 -4.52 -12.31
C LEU A 129 -6.42 -4.81 -12.54
N TYR A 130 -5.73 -5.35 -11.53
CA TYR A 130 -4.28 -5.46 -11.55
C TYR A 130 -3.78 -6.76 -10.89
N ASP A 131 -2.93 -7.49 -11.61
CA ASP A 131 -2.22 -8.66 -11.10
C ASP A 131 -0.78 -8.31 -10.71
N GLY A 132 -0.55 -8.11 -9.43
CA GLY A 132 0.78 -7.81 -8.87
C GLY A 132 1.67 -9.04 -8.68
N ARG A 133 1.15 -10.27 -8.83
CA ARG A 133 1.89 -11.53 -8.54
C ARG A 133 3.15 -11.70 -9.38
N LYS A 134 3.21 -11.11 -10.56
CA LYS A 134 4.42 -11.10 -11.40
C LYS A 134 5.65 -10.48 -10.72
N TRP A 135 5.45 -9.62 -9.72
CA TRP A 135 6.49 -8.97 -8.95
C TRP A 135 6.88 -9.74 -7.67
N SER A 136 6.10 -10.77 -7.30
CA SER A 136 6.37 -11.57 -6.09
C SER A 136 7.81 -12.11 -6.00
N PRO A 137 8.47 -12.55 -7.08
CA PRO A 137 9.84 -13.05 -7.00
C PRO A 137 10.88 -12.04 -6.49
N TYR A 138 10.62 -10.73 -6.63
CA TYR A 138 11.49 -9.69 -6.09
C TYR A 138 11.47 -9.62 -4.55
N PHE A 139 10.53 -10.28 -3.90
CA PHE A 139 10.37 -10.36 -2.45
C PHE A 139 10.79 -11.73 -1.88
N ASP A 140 11.52 -12.54 -2.65
CA ASP A 140 12.05 -13.84 -2.17
C ASP A 140 13.36 -13.68 -1.39
N ALA A 141 14.08 -12.57 -1.58
CA ALA A 141 15.36 -12.30 -0.93
C ALA A 141 15.44 -10.88 -0.36
N CYS A 142 16.19 -10.71 0.73
CA CYS A 142 16.46 -9.39 1.30
C CYS A 142 17.49 -8.63 0.46
N TYR A 143 17.23 -7.36 0.18
CA TYR A 143 18.17 -6.48 -0.51
C TYR A 143 19.15 -5.83 0.48
N GLU A 144 20.38 -5.60 0.05
CA GLU A 144 21.39 -4.91 0.87
C GLU A 144 20.95 -3.45 1.22
N ALA A 145 20.16 -2.83 0.36
CA ALA A 145 19.61 -1.51 0.63
C ALA A 145 18.64 -1.51 1.82
N GLU A 146 17.84 -2.54 1.98
CA GLU A 146 16.89 -2.71 3.09
C GLU A 146 17.61 -2.97 4.42
N LYS A 147 18.71 -3.75 4.39
CA LYS A 147 19.52 -4.11 5.58
C LYS A 147 20.16 -2.90 6.27
N ARG A 148 20.24 -1.75 5.57
CA ARG A 148 20.70 -0.49 6.19
C ARG A 148 19.70 0.07 7.19
N PHE A 149 18.43 -0.32 7.11
CA PHE A 149 17.33 0.19 7.94
C PHE A 149 16.98 -0.77 9.08
N THR A 150 17.01 -2.09 8.82
CA THR A 150 16.58 -3.09 9.81
C THR A 150 17.21 -4.46 9.55
N ASN A 151 16.92 -5.41 10.43
CA ASN A 151 17.44 -6.77 10.34
C ASN A 151 16.67 -7.64 9.31
N GLU A 152 17.32 -8.72 8.86
CA GLU A 152 16.76 -9.62 7.85
C GLU A 152 15.45 -10.28 8.28
N GLU A 153 15.25 -10.56 9.57
CA GLU A 153 14.01 -11.18 10.05
C GLU A 153 12.80 -10.24 9.84
N ALA A 154 12.96 -8.95 10.10
CA ALA A 154 11.92 -7.96 9.85
C ALA A 154 11.65 -7.80 8.34
N ILE A 155 12.71 -7.79 7.51
CA ILE A 155 12.59 -7.71 6.05
C ILE A 155 11.85 -8.93 5.51
N GLN A 156 12.23 -10.14 5.90
CA GLN A 156 11.58 -11.39 5.46
C GLN A 156 10.10 -11.42 5.85
N ARG A 157 9.77 -10.99 7.09
CA ARG A 157 8.37 -10.86 7.52
C ARG A 157 7.60 -9.86 6.66
N TRP A 158 8.20 -8.71 6.39
CA TRP A 158 7.60 -7.70 5.52
C TRP A 158 7.38 -8.22 4.10
N HIS A 159 8.39 -8.81 3.47
CA HIS A 159 8.29 -9.42 2.15
C HIS A 159 7.17 -10.46 2.06
N GLN A 160 7.06 -11.34 3.07
CA GLN A 160 6.00 -12.32 3.13
C GLN A 160 4.61 -11.67 3.19
N MET A 161 4.48 -10.55 3.93
CA MET A 161 3.24 -9.79 3.98
C MET A 161 2.88 -9.20 2.62
N ILE A 162 3.84 -8.62 1.92
CA ILE A 162 3.65 -8.08 0.57
C ILE A 162 3.24 -9.19 -0.40
N GLN A 163 3.89 -10.35 -0.35
CA GLN A 163 3.52 -11.51 -1.18
C GLN A 163 2.09 -11.98 -0.91
N TYR A 164 1.62 -11.97 0.36
CA TYR A 164 0.22 -12.25 0.67
C TYR A 164 -0.73 -11.20 0.10
N SER A 165 -0.38 -9.92 0.15
CA SER A 165 -1.19 -8.85 -0.45
C SER A 165 -1.29 -8.98 -1.98
N MET A 166 -0.25 -9.52 -2.63
CA MET A 166 -0.29 -9.83 -4.06
C MET A 166 -1.13 -11.08 -4.39
N ALA A 167 -1.15 -12.05 -3.49
CA ALA A 167 -1.78 -13.35 -3.71
C ALA A 167 -3.28 -13.38 -3.38
N TYR A 168 -3.70 -12.56 -2.41
CA TYR A 168 -5.05 -12.63 -1.84
C TYR A 168 -5.70 -11.26 -1.78
N ARG A 169 -7.04 -11.25 -1.92
CA ARG A 169 -7.85 -10.03 -1.77
C ARG A 169 -7.86 -9.53 -0.31
N PRO A 170 -7.97 -8.22 -0.10
CA PRO A 170 -8.13 -7.65 1.24
C PRO A 170 -9.25 -8.30 2.05
N SER A 171 -10.41 -8.52 1.46
CA SER A 171 -11.55 -9.17 2.13
C SER A 171 -11.18 -10.52 2.73
N TRP A 172 -10.43 -11.35 2.01
CA TRP A 172 -9.95 -12.64 2.50
C TRP A 172 -8.89 -12.48 3.59
N LEU A 173 -7.95 -11.56 3.42
CA LEU A 173 -6.86 -11.32 4.38
C LEU A 173 -7.41 -10.85 5.73
N ILE A 174 -8.33 -9.87 5.75
CA ILE A 174 -8.90 -9.36 7.00
C ILE A 174 -9.84 -10.36 7.64
N TRP A 175 -10.56 -11.19 6.84
CA TRP A 175 -11.33 -12.33 7.37
C TRP A 175 -10.41 -13.31 8.11
N ALA A 176 -9.28 -13.69 7.50
CA ALA A 176 -8.33 -14.62 8.14
C ALA A 176 -7.75 -14.01 9.44
N VAL A 177 -7.41 -12.72 9.42
CA VAL A 177 -6.90 -12.00 10.62
C VAL A 177 -7.94 -12.01 11.74
N SER A 178 -9.21 -11.67 11.45
CA SER A 178 -10.29 -11.64 12.43
C SER A 178 -10.58 -13.02 13.03
N TYR A 179 -10.51 -14.07 12.21
CA TYR A 179 -10.72 -15.44 12.66
C TYR A 179 -9.68 -15.91 13.70
N PHE A 180 -8.43 -15.51 13.54
CA PHE A 180 -7.35 -15.87 14.47
C PHE A 180 -7.25 -14.96 15.69
N LYS A 181 -8.16 -14.00 15.89
CA LYS A 181 -8.28 -13.08 17.04
C LYS A 181 -6.95 -12.37 17.34
N ASN A 182 -6.33 -11.81 16.34
CA ASN A 182 -5.01 -11.23 16.45
C ASN A 182 -4.98 -9.75 16.89
N GLN A 183 -6.14 -9.12 17.15
CA GLN A 183 -6.25 -7.68 17.49
C GLN A 183 -5.34 -6.79 16.65
N ALA A 184 -5.13 -7.16 15.38
CA ALA A 184 -4.32 -6.40 14.46
C ALA A 184 -4.99 -5.02 14.24
N PHE A 185 -4.21 -3.97 14.14
CA PHE A 185 -4.64 -2.64 13.69
C PHE A 185 -5.29 -1.73 14.73
N GLY A 186 -5.43 -2.11 15.99
CA GLY A 186 -6.26 -1.35 16.92
C GLY A 186 -7.75 -1.34 16.55
N ILE A 187 -8.16 -2.22 15.62
CA ILE A 187 -9.53 -2.45 15.15
C ILE A 187 -10.01 -3.77 15.75
N SER A 188 -11.25 -3.81 16.23
CA SER A 188 -11.79 -5.04 16.80
C SER A 188 -11.92 -6.15 15.76
N ASP A 189 -11.71 -7.40 16.18
CA ASP A 189 -11.87 -8.57 15.31
C ASP A 189 -13.29 -8.65 14.71
N ASP A 190 -14.32 -8.23 15.47
CA ASP A 190 -15.70 -8.19 14.97
C ASP A 190 -15.86 -7.15 13.84
N THR A 191 -15.17 -6.00 13.94
CA THR A 191 -15.19 -4.99 12.88
C THR A 191 -14.47 -5.49 11.63
N LEU A 192 -13.31 -6.12 11.77
CA LEU A 192 -12.59 -6.72 10.64
C LEU A 192 -13.41 -7.83 9.99
N TYR A 193 -14.07 -8.65 10.80
CA TYR A 193 -14.97 -9.69 10.30
C TYR A 193 -16.12 -9.10 9.48
N GLU A 194 -16.80 -8.07 9.99
CA GLU A 194 -17.85 -7.36 9.27
C GLU A 194 -17.33 -6.77 7.95
N TRP A 195 -16.20 -6.09 7.98
CA TRP A 195 -15.60 -5.50 6.77
C TRP A 195 -15.24 -6.56 5.72
N SER A 196 -14.83 -7.75 6.13
CA SER A 196 -14.51 -8.82 5.17
C SER A 196 -15.67 -9.20 4.26
N TYR A 197 -16.91 -9.03 4.73
CA TYR A 197 -18.13 -9.25 3.93
C TYR A 197 -18.56 -7.99 3.17
N LEU A 198 -18.34 -6.80 3.72
CA LEU A 198 -18.70 -5.54 3.07
C LEU A 198 -17.78 -5.18 1.91
N LEU A 199 -16.49 -5.55 1.96
CA LEU A 199 -15.52 -5.17 0.92
C LEU A 199 -15.91 -5.66 -0.48
N PRO A 200 -16.34 -6.93 -0.69
CA PRO A 200 -16.82 -7.36 -2.00
C PRO A 200 -18.06 -6.61 -2.48
N GLU A 201 -18.93 -6.16 -1.57
CA GLU A 201 -20.11 -5.35 -1.92
C GLU A 201 -19.69 -3.95 -2.34
N PHE A 202 -18.81 -3.29 -1.58
CA PHE A 202 -18.26 -1.98 -1.93
C PHE A 202 -17.49 -2.01 -3.25
N ALA A 203 -16.80 -3.09 -3.55
CA ALA A 203 -16.09 -3.24 -4.82
C ALA A 203 -17.03 -3.28 -6.03
N GLN A 204 -18.31 -3.61 -5.84
CA GLN A 204 -19.33 -3.57 -6.89
C GLN A 204 -20.08 -2.21 -6.94
N ASP A 205 -19.91 -1.35 -5.93
CA ASP A 205 -20.58 -0.04 -5.91
C ASP A 205 -19.94 0.92 -6.93
N PRO A 206 -20.72 1.47 -7.87
CA PRO A 206 -20.22 2.41 -8.90
C PRO A 206 -19.54 3.66 -8.32
N ILE A 207 -19.91 4.09 -7.12
CA ILE A 207 -19.30 5.26 -6.47
C ILE A 207 -17.85 4.96 -6.12
N PHE A 208 -17.58 3.81 -5.48
CA PHE A 208 -16.22 3.42 -5.12
C PHE A 208 -15.39 3.03 -6.35
N GLN A 209 -15.98 2.36 -7.34
CA GLN A 209 -15.30 2.08 -8.61
C GLN A 209 -14.88 3.37 -9.32
N SER A 210 -15.79 4.37 -9.37
CA SER A 210 -15.48 5.67 -9.95
C SER A 210 -14.40 6.40 -9.15
N HIS A 211 -14.44 6.34 -7.82
CA HIS A 211 -13.43 6.91 -6.94
C HIS A 211 -12.04 6.34 -7.25
N VAL A 212 -11.89 5.01 -7.27
CA VAL A 212 -10.61 4.36 -7.55
C VAL A 212 -10.09 4.72 -8.94
N LYS A 213 -10.95 4.67 -9.96
CA LYS A 213 -10.58 5.05 -11.33
C LYS A 213 -10.07 6.49 -11.40
N ASN A 214 -10.76 7.42 -10.74
CA ASN A 214 -10.41 8.84 -10.75
C ASN A 214 -9.14 9.10 -9.93
N LEU A 215 -8.95 8.41 -8.79
CA LEU A 215 -7.73 8.46 -8.00
C LEU A 215 -6.52 8.05 -8.83
N LEU A 216 -6.57 6.88 -9.47
CA LEU A 216 -5.48 6.38 -10.29
C LEU A 216 -5.18 7.33 -11.46
N ALA A 217 -6.21 7.87 -12.11
CA ALA A 217 -6.04 8.84 -13.20
C ALA A 217 -5.43 10.16 -12.70
N CYS A 218 -5.84 10.65 -11.52
CA CYS A 218 -5.28 11.85 -10.90
C CYS A 218 -3.77 11.69 -10.61
N VAL A 219 -3.37 10.57 -9.97
CA VAL A 219 -1.95 10.32 -9.68
C VAL A 219 -1.14 10.18 -10.96
N GLN A 220 -1.66 9.45 -11.97
CA GLN A 220 -0.99 9.31 -13.27
C GLN A 220 -0.81 10.66 -13.98
N ALA A 221 -1.83 11.50 -14.00
CA ALA A 221 -1.74 12.83 -14.60
C ALA A 221 -0.66 13.70 -13.92
N LYS A 222 -0.56 13.64 -12.59
CA LYS A 222 0.50 14.35 -11.83
C LYS A 222 1.91 13.80 -12.10
N MET A 223 2.05 12.49 -12.47
CA MET A 223 3.35 11.94 -12.91
C MET A 223 3.78 12.50 -14.27
N GLU A 224 2.82 12.86 -15.12
CA GLU A 224 3.04 13.31 -16.52
C GLU A 224 3.12 14.83 -16.64
N GLU A 225 2.91 15.59 -15.56
CA GLU A 225 2.92 17.04 -15.61
C GLU A 225 4.26 17.57 -16.13
N PRO A 226 4.25 18.30 -17.26
CA PRO A 226 5.48 18.88 -17.79
C PRO A 226 6.01 19.95 -16.84
N LEU A 227 7.33 20.10 -16.81
CA LEU A 227 8.00 21.19 -16.11
C LEU A 227 7.30 22.52 -16.46
N SER A 228 6.58 23.12 -15.51
CA SER A 228 6.26 24.54 -15.62
C SER A 228 7.59 25.29 -15.64
N LYS A 229 7.88 25.89 -16.80
CA LYS A 229 9.08 26.68 -17.03
C LYS A 229 9.14 27.89 -16.14
#